data_d78aafc57bfdab478518d62754887444
#
_entry.id   d78aafc57bfdab478518d62754887444
#
_cell.length_a   1.000
_cell.length_b   1.000
_cell.length_c   1.000
_cell.angle_alpha   90.00
_cell.angle_beta   90.00
_cell.angle_gamma   90.00
#
_symmetry.space_group_name_H-M   'P 1'
#
loop_
_entity.id
_entity.type
_entity.pdbx_description
1 polymer ?
#
loop_
_entity_poly.entity_id
_entity_poly.type
_entity_poly.pdbx_seq_one_letter_code
_entity_poly.pdbx_strand_id
1 'polypeptide(L)'
;SILFGLPYESGGQFFISQVLVDPRAGVVEIYSKMHLCHYGASYEKDFFERGDKLTTFELCGWKVAPLICYDIRFPEMARSLVLEHGVDFLIHAAAYYRDESFATWPHFAVTRAMENQIFLLSLNRAGLDYGGSMFCPPWVDDDHPIVGFDQFREEFRVMELNSEAITQARERYTFLIDRHLKYSV
;
A
#
# COMPACT_ATOMS: atom_id res chain seq x y z
N SER A 1 -12.25 12.60 -4.73
CA SER A 1 -11.57 12.41 -3.42
C SER A 1 -10.05 12.43 -3.61
N ILE A 2 -9.31 12.82 -2.60
CA ILE A 2 -7.84 12.88 -2.60
C ILE A 2 -7.34 12.12 -1.37
N LEU A 3 -6.37 11.21 -1.55
CA LEU A 3 -5.63 10.55 -0.48
C LEU A 3 -4.19 11.08 -0.48
N PHE A 4 -3.72 11.58 0.65
CA PHE A 4 -2.36 12.14 0.76
C PHE A 4 -1.77 11.92 2.16
N GLY A 5 -0.44 11.96 2.24
CA GLY A 5 0.29 11.79 3.49
C GLY A 5 0.61 13.12 4.16
N LEU A 6 0.54 13.14 5.50
CA LEU A 6 0.95 14.28 6.33
C LEU A 6 1.35 13.84 7.74
N PRO A 7 2.12 14.64 8.49
CA PRO A 7 2.20 14.53 9.94
C PRO A 7 0.85 14.94 10.55
N TYR A 8 0.30 14.10 11.41
CA TYR A 8 -0.99 14.33 12.07
C TYR A 8 -0.80 14.39 13.58
N GLU A 9 -1.37 15.41 14.22
CA GLU A 9 -1.34 15.55 15.66
C GLU A 9 -2.71 15.18 16.25
N SER A 10 -2.70 14.36 17.27
CA SER A 10 -3.89 14.00 18.03
C SER A 10 -3.53 13.77 19.50
N GLY A 11 -4.18 14.50 20.40
CA GLY A 11 -3.98 14.34 21.83
C GLY A 11 -2.56 14.64 22.33
N GLY A 12 -1.83 15.52 21.66
CA GLY A 12 -0.42 15.84 21.97
C GLY A 12 0.59 14.84 21.42
N GLN A 13 0.15 13.86 20.65
CA GLN A 13 0.98 12.86 20.00
C GLN A 13 1.02 13.11 18.48
N PHE A 14 2.16 12.79 17.85
CA PHE A 14 2.34 12.97 16.41
C PHE A 14 2.39 11.61 15.70
N PHE A 15 1.72 11.54 14.57
CA PHE A 15 1.61 10.34 13.73
C PHE A 15 2.02 10.65 12.29
N ILE A 16 2.57 9.66 11.61
CA ILE A 16 2.68 9.68 10.14
C ILE A 16 1.39 9.12 9.60
N SER A 17 0.60 9.93 8.89
CA SER A 17 -0.74 9.53 8.49
C SER A 17 -1.02 9.72 7.01
N GLN A 18 -1.95 8.93 6.48
CA GLN A 18 -2.65 9.19 5.22
C GLN A 18 -4.08 9.63 5.54
N VAL A 19 -4.52 10.66 4.84
CA VAL A 19 -5.85 11.26 5.02
C VAL A 19 -6.59 11.20 3.72
N LEU A 20 -7.80 10.64 3.76
CA LEU A 20 -8.76 10.68 2.66
C LEU A 20 -9.67 11.89 2.83
N VAL A 21 -9.68 12.75 1.83
CA VAL A 21 -10.55 13.93 1.77
C VAL A 21 -11.50 13.79 0.59
N ASP A 22 -12.79 13.91 0.86
CA ASP A 22 -13.82 14.00 -0.16
C ASP A 22 -14.28 15.46 -0.33
N PRO A 23 -14.49 15.96 -1.55
CA PRO A 23 -14.85 17.35 -1.78
C PRO A 23 -16.21 17.77 -1.17
N ARG A 24 -17.07 16.80 -0.84
CA ARG A 24 -18.39 17.05 -0.25
C ARG A 24 -18.45 16.76 1.25
N ALA A 25 -17.74 15.70 1.69
CA ALA A 25 -17.76 15.24 3.07
C ALA A 25 -16.62 15.80 3.95
N GLY A 26 -15.61 16.42 3.34
CA GLY A 26 -14.38 16.83 4.06
C GLY A 26 -13.45 15.63 4.36
N VAL A 27 -12.82 15.62 5.53
CA VAL A 27 -12.02 14.49 5.98
C VAL A 27 -12.93 13.29 6.26
N VAL A 28 -12.70 12.20 5.55
CA VAL A 28 -13.52 10.98 5.62
C VAL A 28 -12.84 9.93 6.48
N GLU A 29 -11.55 9.68 6.21
CA GLU A 29 -10.76 8.67 6.93
C GLU A 29 -9.34 9.14 7.19
N ILE A 30 -8.77 8.67 8.28
CA ILE A 30 -7.37 8.87 8.64
C ILE A 30 -6.78 7.52 9.01
N TYR A 31 -5.69 7.17 8.34
CA TYR A 31 -4.85 6.03 8.68
C TYR A 31 -3.54 6.53 9.27
N SER A 32 -3.18 6.09 10.46
CA SER A 32 -1.88 6.36 11.08
C SER A 32 -0.98 5.14 10.98
N LYS A 33 0.25 5.36 10.55
CA LYS A 33 1.26 4.32 10.30
C LYS A 33 1.46 3.41 11.51
N MET A 34 1.28 2.11 11.32
CA MET A 34 1.37 1.12 12.41
C MET A 34 2.80 0.66 12.67
N HIS A 35 3.67 0.66 11.65
CA HIS A 35 5.04 0.19 11.76
C HIS A 35 6.03 1.31 11.47
N LEU A 36 6.61 1.86 12.54
CA LEU A 36 7.60 2.94 12.42
C LEU A 36 8.97 2.38 12.05
N CYS A 37 9.61 3.00 11.05
CA CYS A 37 10.95 2.68 10.60
C CYS A 37 11.98 3.34 11.51
N HIS A 38 13.07 2.62 11.82
CA HIS A 38 14.17 3.14 12.63
C HIS A 38 15.50 2.51 12.20
N TYR A 39 15.81 2.63 10.91
CA TYR A 39 17.11 2.23 10.34
C TYR A 39 17.42 3.10 9.10
N GLY A 40 18.66 3.04 8.62
CA GLY A 40 19.13 3.90 7.54
C GLY A 40 19.02 5.38 7.94
N ALA A 41 18.43 6.17 7.07
CA ALA A 41 18.16 7.59 7.31
C ALA A 41 16.86 7.86 8.08
N SER A 42 16.18 6.82 8.59
CA SER A 42 14.88 6.95 9.25
C SER A 42 14.98 6.88 10.76
N TYR A 43 14.45 7.90 11.42
CA TYR A 43 14.38 8.05 12.88
C TYR A 43 12.92 8.24 13.33
N GLU A 44 11.96 7.58 12.67
CA GLU A 44 10.53 7.81 12.93
C GLU A 44 10.12 7.57 14.37
N LYS A 45 10.73 6.57 15.05
CA LYS A 45 10.41 6.23 16.45
C LYS A 45 10.80 7.32 17.47
N ASP A 46 11.64 8.27 17.08
CA ASP A 46 12.06 9.35 17.97
C ASP A 46 11.05 10.51 17.98
N PHE A 47 10.16 10.55 16.98
CA PHE A 47 9.27 11.70 16.75
C PHE A 47 7.79 11.34 16.63
N PHE A 48 7.48 10.08 16.32
CA PHE A 48 6.11 9.66 16.00
C PHE A 48 5.67 8.47 16.84
N GLU A 49 4.37 8.45 17.11
CA GLU A 49 3.70 7.31 17.73
C GLU A 49 3.15 6.35 16.66
N ARG A 50 2.94 5.10 17.05
CA ARG A 50 2.32 4.09 16.21
C ARG A 50 0.82 4.27 16.14
N GLY A 51 0.26 4.11 14.94
CA GLY A 51 -1.15 3.81 14.80
C GLY A 51 -1.50 2.45 15.39
N ASP A 52 -2.75 2.28 15.77
CA ASP A 52 -3.24 1.10 16.49
C ASP A 52 -4.32 0.32 15.74
N LYS A 53 -4.75 0.82 14.57
CA LYS A 53 -5.83 0.20 13.79
C LYS A 53 -5.59 0.21 12.30
N LEU A 54 -6.08 -0.82 11.64
CA LEU A 54 -6.24 -0.86 10.19
C LEU A 54 -7.36 0.10 9.77
N THR A 55 -7.22 0.71 8.60
CA THR A 55 -8.23 1.59 8.03
C THR A 55 -8.61 1.08 6.65
N THR A 56 -9.92 1.02 6.37
CA THR A 56 -10.46 0.71 5.05
C THR A 56 -11.55 1.71 4.70
N PHE A 57 -11.74 1.97 3.41
CA PHE A 57 -12.80 2.83 2.91
C PHE A 57 -13.31 2.33 1.56
N GLU A 58 -14.51 2.75 1.21
CA GLU A 58 -15.11 2.49 -0.10
C GLU A 58 -14.83 3.66 -1.04
N LEU A 59 -14.35 3.36 -2.22
CA LEU A 59 -14.13 4.35 -3.29
C LEU A 59 -14.58 3.80 -4.63
N CYS A 60 -15.62 4.38 -5.21
CA CYS A 60 -16.19 3.97 -6.50
C CYS A 60 -16.46 2.45 -6.61
N GLY A 61 -16.93 1.83 -5.54
CA GLY A 61 -17.23 0.40 -5.48
C GLY A 61 -16.03 -0.50 -5.17
N TRP A 62 -14.85 0.07 -4.93
CA TRP A 62 -13.65 -0.64 -4.51
C TRP A 62 -13.46 -0.56 -3.01
N LYS A 63 -13.13 -1.67 -2.38
CA LYS A 63 -12.67 -1.70 -0.99
C LYS A 63 -11.18 -1.40 -0.97
N VAL A 64 -10.82 -0.26 -0.40
CA VAL A 64 -9.46 0.28 -0.44
C VAL A 64 -8.86 0.34 0.95
N ALA A 65 -7.56 0.09 1.07
CA ALA A 65 -6.82 0.34 2.30
C ALA A 65 -5.50 1.09 2.02
N PRO A 66 -5.15 2.07 2.86
CA PRO A 66 -3.86 2.73 2.83
C PRO A 66 -2.79 1.93 3.56
N LEU A 67 -1.55 2.02 3.08
CA LEU A 67 -0.32 1.58 3.75
C LEU A 67 0.70 2.70 3.67
N ILE A 68 1.60 2.80 4.66
CA ILE A 68 2.66 3.81 4.64
C ILE A 68 4.04 3.16 4.73
N CYS A 69 4.83 3.33 3.67
CA CYS A 69 6.26 3.03 3.63
C CYS A 69 6.62 1.67 4.23
N TYR A 70 7.14 1.62 5.44
CA TYR A 70 7.60 0.42 6.13
C TYR A 70 6.50 -0.63 6.36
N ASP A 71 5.22 -0.25 6.37
CA ASP A 71 4.09 -1.18 6.54
C ASP A 71 4.07 -2.29 5.48
N ILE A 72 4.54 -2.02 4.25
CA ILE A 72 4.53 -3.01 3.16
C ILE A 72 5.42 -4.23 3.44
N ARG A 73 6.36 -4.11 4.38
CA ARG A 73 7.25 -5.21 4.75
C ARG A 73 6.57 -6.29 5.59
N PHE A 74 5.41 -5.99 6.16
CA PHE A 74 4.66 -6.89 7.05
C PHE A 74 3.55 -7.61 6.26
N PRO A 75 3.76 -8.87 5.85
CA PRO A 75 2.79 -9.61 5.06
C PRO A 75 1.46 -9.82 5.79
N GLU A 76 1.51 -9.95 7.11
CA GLU A 76 0.35 -10.14 7.97
C GLU A 76 -0.67 -9.02 7.81
N MET A 77 -0.20 -7.78 7.69
CA MET A 77 -1.05 -6.61 7.55
C MET A 77 -1.84 -6.63 6.23
N ALA A 78 -1.14 -6.83 5.11
CA ALA A 78 -1.80 -6.94 3.80
C ALA A 78 -2.73 -8.15 3.74
N ARG A 79 -2.32 -9.28 4.33
CA ARG A 79 -3.11 -10.50 4.38
C ARG A 79 -4.40 -10.31 5.19
N SER A 80 -4.34 -9.69 6.36
CA SER A 80 -5.51 -9.38 7.18
C SER A 80 -6.47 -8.43 6.45
N LEU A 81 -5.95 -7.35 5.85
CA LEU A 81 -6.76 -6.41 5.06
C LEU A 81 -7.56 -7.12 3.96
N VAL A 82 -6.96 -8.09 3.27
CA VAL A 82 -7.64 -8.80 2.18
C VAL A 82 -8.59 -9.87 2.70
N LEU A 83 -8.16 -10.72 3.63
CA LEU A 83 -8.94 -11.90 4.04
C LEU A 83 -10.02 -11.59 5.06
N GLU A 84 -9.79 -10.63 5.95
CA GLU A 84 -10.71 -10.31 7.05
C GLU A 84 -11.56 -9.08 6.74
N HIS A 85 -11.02 -8.16 5.92
CA HIS A 85 -11.68 -6.90 5.59
C HIS A 85 -12.11 -6.75 4.13
N GLY A 86 -11.80 -7.73 3.26
CA GLY A 86 -12.25 -7.76 1.86
C GLY A 86 -11.64 -6.66 0.98
N VAL A 87 -10.41 -6.24 1.26
CA VAL A 87 -9.73 -5.20 0.48
C VAL A 87 -9.35 -5.74 -0.89
N ASP A 88 -9.66 -4.96 -1.93
CA ASP A 88 -9.36 -5.24 -3.33
C ASP A 88 -8.24 -4.38 -3.91
N PHE A 89 -7.93 -3.26 -3.23
CA PHE A 89 -6.93 -2.31 -3.68
C PHE A 89 -6.15 -1.71 -2.50
N LEU A 90 -4.83 -1.88 -2.53
CA LEU A 90 -3.92 -1.25 -1.57
C LEU A 90 -3.29 0.00 -2.19
N ILE A 91 -3.34 1.11 -1.47
CA ILE A 91 -2.63 2.35 -1.80
C ILE A 91 -1.50 2.55 -0.80
N HIS A 92 -0.28 2.31 -1.25
CA HIS A 92 0.93 2.41 -0.47
C HIS A 92 1.68 3.69 -0.83
N ALA A 93 1.78 4.62 0.11
CA ALA A 93 2.55 5.85 -0.06
C ALA A 93 3.85 5.82 0.75
N ALA A 94 4.95 6.27 0.16
CA ALA A 94 6.26 6.18 0.75
C ALA A 94 7.16 7.39 0.42
N ALA A 95 8.22 7.53 1.21
CA ALA A 95 9.40 8.33 0.89
C ALA A 95 10.63 7.42 1.00
N TYR A 96 10.66 6.38 0.15
CA TYR A 96 11.80 5.47 0.06
C TYR A 96 13.00 6.21 -0.52
N TYR A 97 13.99 6.41 0.30
CA TYR A 97 15.28 6.94 -0.11
C TYR A 97 16.09 5.87 -0.86
N ARG A 98 16.90 6.28 -1.83
CA ARG A 98 17.77 5.38 -2.60
C ARG A 98 19.02 4.98 -1.80
N ASP A 99 18.81 4.27 -0.70
CA ASP A 99 19.85 3.60 0.06
C ASP A 99 19.99 2.11 -0.36
N GLU A 100 20.76 1.34 0.36
CA GLU A 100 20.98 -0.09 0.11
C GLU A 100 19.70 -0.94 0.17
N SER A 101 18.65 -0.44 0.81
CA SER A 101 17.36 -1.13 0.93
C SER A 101 16.40 -0.84 -0.23
N PHE A 102 16.67 0.20 -1.03
CA PHE A 102 15.76 0.66 -2.10
C PHE A 102 15.42 -0.43 -3.11
N ALA A 103 16.41 -1.23 -3.51
CA ALA A 103 16.23 -2.32 -4.48
C ALA A 103 15.26 -3.41 -3.99
N THR A 104 15.03 -3.51 -2.68
CA THR A 104 14.13 -4.52 -2.10
C THR A 104 12.66 -4.12 -2.17
N TRP A 105 12.36 -2.83 -2.23
CA TRP A 105 11.00 -2.31 -2.20
C TRP A 105 10.11 -2.83 -3.34
N PRO A 106 10.52 -2.82 -4.63
CA PRO A 106 9.69 -3.34 -5.71
C PRO A 106 9.25 -4.79 -5.49
N HIS A 107 10.14 -5.62 -4.94
CA HIS A 107 9.84 -7.02 -4.65
C HIS A 107 8.73 -7.15 -3.59
N PHE A 108 8.74 -6.33 -2.54
CA PHE A 108 7.66 -6.31 -1.56
C PHE A 108 6.34 -5.88 -2.18
N ALA A 109 6.33 -4.79 -2.98
CA ALA A 109 5.11 -4.29 -3.59
C ALA A 109 4.46 -5.35 -4.51
N VAL A 110 5.25 -5.93 -5.42
CA VAL A 110 4.78 -6.97 -6.34
C VAL A 110 4.28 -8.20 -5.58
N THR A 111 5.04 -8.66 -4.58
CA THR A 111 4.64 -9.82 -3.78
C THR A 111 3.33 -9.57 -3.05
N ARG A 112 3.13 -8.38 -2.43
CA ARG A 112 1.87 -8.06 -1.75
C ARG A 112 0.67 -8.06 -2.67
N ALA A 113 0.82 -7.56 -3.91
CA ALA A 113 -0.24 -7.63 -4.91
C ALA A 113 -0.56 -9.08 -5.29
N MET A 114 0.46 -9.86 -5.68
CA MET A 114 0.29 -11.22 -6.20
C MET A 114 -0.17 -12.24 -5.15
N GLU A 115 0.46 -12.24 -3.96
CA GLU A 115 0.11 -13.21 -2.90
C GLU A 115 -1.28 -12.98 -2.30
N ASN A 116 -1.85 -11.79 -2.48
CA ASN A 116 -3.20 -11.43 -2.04
C ASN A 116 -4.19 -11.30 -3.22
N GLN A 117 -3.70 -11.39 -4.46
CA GLN A 117 -4.48 -11.30 -5.70
C GLN A 117 -5.37 -10.05 -5.71
N ILE A 118 -4.74 -8.90 -5.53
CA ILE A 118 -5.37 -7.57 -5.46
C ILE A 118 -4.54 -6.56 -6.24
N PHE A 119 -5.13 -5.42 -6.57
CA PHE A 119 -4.37 -4.28 -7.08
C PHE A 119 -3.53 -3.64 -5.97
N LEU A 120 -2.37 -3.12 -6.36
CA LEU A 120 -1.53 -2.32 -5.46
C LEU A 120 -0.91 -1.15 -6.22
N LEU A 121 -1.15 0.06 -5.73
CA LEU A 121 -0.45 1.27 -6.17
C LEU A 121 0.60 1.64 -5.12
N SER A 122 1.88 1.55 -5.48
CA SER A 122 2.98 1.93 -4.61
C SER A 122 3.58 3.23 -5.11
N LEU A 123 3.29 4.32 -4.40
CA LEU A 123 3.73 5.66 -4.72
C LEU A 123 4.90 6.06 -3.84
N ASN A 124 5.98 6.48 -4.49
CA ASN A 124 7.12 7.09 -3.83
C ASN A 124 7.20 8.57 -4.14
N ARG A 125 7.88 9.32 -3.31
CA ARG A 125 8.27 10.69 -3.60
C ARG A 125 9.06 10.72 -4.91
N ALA A 126 8.85 11.74 -5.75
CA ALA A 126 9.67 11.98 -6.93
C ALA A 126 11.02 12.63 -6.57
N GLY A 127 11.97 12.58 -7.50
CA GLY A 127 13.29 13.18 -7.36
C GLY A 127 14.43 12.18 -7.46
N LEU A 128 15.67 12.69 -7.60
CA LEU A 128 16.87 11.87 -7.84
C LEU A 128 17.14 10.84 -6.72
N ASP A 129 16.79 11.20 -5.49
CA ASP A 129 17.01 10.35 -4.31
C ASP A 129 15.84 9.40 -4.03
N TYR A 130 14.78 9.42 -4.83
CA TYR A 130 13.53 8.69 -4.64
C TYR A 130 13.06 8.03 -5.95
N GLY A 131 11.79 8.17 -6.31
CA GLY A 131 11.22 7.68 -7.56
C GLY A 131 10.86 6.20 -7.55
N GLY A 132 10.61 5.63 -8.72
CA GLY A 132 10.33 4.21 -8.89
C GLY A 132 8.93 3.79 -8.42
N SER A 133 7.96 4.70 -8.40
CA SER A 133 6.56 4.36 -8.16
C SER A 133 6.06 3.31 -9.14
N MET A 134 5.11 2.48 -8.74
CA MET A 134 4.58 1.42 -9.58
C MET A 134 3.13 1.08 -9.27
N PHE A 135 2.45 0.58 -10.29
CA PHE A 135 1.13 -0.02 -10.15
C PHE A 135 1.25 -1.52 -10.48
N CYS A 136 0.78 -2.35 -9.57
CA CYS A 136 0.82 -3.81 -9.68
C CYS A 136 -0.59 -4.36 -9.86
N PRO A 137 -0.83 -5.18 -10.90
CA PRO A 137 -2.07 -5.90 -11.06
C PRO A 137 -2.19 -7.07 -10.04
N PRO A 138 -3.39 -7.69 -9.91
CA PRO A 138 -3.60 -8.87 -9.06
C PRO A 138 -2.73 -10.08 -9.41
N TRP A 139 -2.33 -10.17 -10.65
CA TRP A 139 -1.40 -11.15 -11.19
C TRP A 139 -0.53 -10.50 -12.25
N VAL A 140 0.75 -10.83 -12.26
CA VAL A 140 1.73 -10.28 -13.20
C VAL A 140 2.04 -11.34 -14.25
N ASP A 141 1.73 -11.03 -15.51
CA ASP A 141 2.06 -11.81 -16.70
C ASP A 141 2.30 -10.88 -17.90
N ASP A 142 2.43 -11.44 -19.10
CA ASP A 142 2.68 -10.67 -20.33
C ASP A 142 1.48 -9.77 -20.71
N ASP A 143 0.26 -10.17 -20.36
CA ASP A 143 -0.99 -9.40 -20.61
C ASP A 143 -1.25 -8.36 -19.54
N HIS A 144 -0.75 -8.58 -18.32
CA HIS A 144 -0.94 -7.72 -17.14
C HIS A 144 0.42 -7.36 -16.52
N PRO A 145 1.24 -6.55 -17.19
CA PRO A 145 2.55 -6.16 -16.68
C PRO A 145 2.44 -5.15 -15.54
N ILE A 146 3.50 -5.08 -14.73
CA ILE A 146 3.66 -3.98 -13.77
C ILE A 146 3.83 -2.67 -14.55
N VAL A 147 3.10 -1.63 -14.15
CA VAL A 147 3.24 -0.30 -14.75
C VAL A 147 4.14 0.56 -13.88
N GLY A 148 5.37 0.77 -14.32
CA GLY A 148 6.33 1.68 -13.68
C GLY A 148 6.05 3.15 -14.01
N PHE A 149 6.31 4.03 -13.06
CA PHE A 149 6.35 5.47 -13.26
C PHE A 149 7.77 5.93 -13.57
N ASP A 150 7.94 7.21 -13.92
CA ASP A 150 9.27 7.79 -14.13
C ASP A 150 10.15 7.61 -12.89
N GLN A 151 11.42 7.29 -13.12
CA GLN A 151 12.36 6.97 -12.05
C GLN A 151 12.79 8.19 -11.22
N PHE A 152 12.64 9.42 -11.76
CA PHE A 152 13.21 10.61 -11.15
C PHE A 152 12.29 11.84 -11.19
N ARG A 153 11.31 11.85 -12.12
CA ARG A 153 10.45 13.00 -12.36
C ARG A 153 9.07 12.82 -11.76
N GLU A 154 8.43 13.93 -11.46
CA GLU A 154 7.01 13.93 -11.16
C GLU A 154 6.22 13.48 -12.39
N GLU A 155 5.27 12.59 -12.17
CA GLU A 155 4.41 12.05 -13.22
C GLU A 155 2.99 11.89 -12.69
N PHE A 156 2.02 12.17 -13.55
CA PHE A 156 0.61 11.90 -13.32
C PHE A 156 0.12 10.83 -14.29
N ARG A 157 -0.53 9.79 -13.77
CA ARG A 157 -1.14 8.73 -14.57
C ARG A 157 -2.57 8.46 -14.15
N VAL A 158 -3.39 8.10 -15.12
CA VAL A 158 -4.71 7.54 -14.89
C VAL A 158 -4.59 6.03 -15.03
N MET A 159 -5.02 5.31 -14.01
CA MET A 159 -5.04 3.84 -14.00
C MET A 159 -6.49 3.37 -14.02
N GLU A 160 -6.76 2.37 -14.84
CA GLU A 160 -8.05 1.70 -14.88
C GLU A 160 -8.00 0.44 -14.01
N LEU A 161 -8.98 0.29 -13.13
CA LEU A 161 -9.15 -0.91 -12.31
C LEU A 161 -10.29 -1.73 -12.88
N ASN A 162 -10.02 -3.00 -13.21
CA ASN A 162 -11.03 -3.95 -13.66
C ASN A 162 -11.18 -5.07 -12.61
N SER A 163 -12.35 -5.18 -11.99
CA SER A 163 -12.64 -6.21 -10.98
C SER A 163 -12.55 -7.63 -11.53
N GLU A 164 -12.76 -7.79 -12.83
CA GLU A 164 -12.63 -9.07 -13.51
C GLU A 164 -11.20 -9.64 -13.41
N ALA A 165 -10.18 -8.78 -13.40
CA ALA A 165 -8.78 -9.21 -13.23
C ALA A 165 -8.54 -9.88 -11.87
N ILE A 166 -9.18 -9.41 -10.79
CA ILE A 166 -9.12 -10.06 -9.47
C ILE A 166 -9.81 -11.42 -9.53
N THR A 167 -11.02 -11.47 -10.11
CA THR A 167 -11.80 -12.70 -10.23
C THR A 167 -11.02 -13.75 -11.01
N GLN A 168 -10.52 -13.41 -12.19
CA GLN A 168 -9.74 -14.31 -13.04
C GLN A 168 -8.45 -14.81 -12.35
N ALA A 169 -7.74 -13.91 -11.65
CA ALA A 169 -6.54 -14.31 -10.89
C ALA A 169 -6.88 -15.33 -9.80
N ARG A 170 -7.98 -15.12 -9.05
CA ARG A 170 -8.42 -16.01 -7.96
C ARG A 170 -8.98 -17.34 -8.46
N GLU A 171 -9.67 -17.34 -9.60
CA GLU A 171 -10.16 -18.58 -10.23
C GLU A 171 -9.02 -19.43 -10.81
N ARG A 172 -8.05 -18.77 -11.46
CA ARG A 172 -6.93 -19.47 -12.09
C ARG A 172 -5.89 -19.98 -11.06
N TYR A 173 -5.66 -19.21 -10.00
CA TYR A 173 -4.63 -19.50 -8.99
C TYR A 173 -5.27 -19.56 -7.60
N THR A 174 -5.65 -20.73 -7.17
CA THR A 174 -6.53 -20.99 -6.02
C THR A 174 -5.85 -20.92 -4.65
N PHE A 175 -4.57 -20.54 -4.56
CA PHE A 175 -3.78 -20.61 -3.33
C PHE A 175 -4.35 -19.83 -2.13
N LEU A 176 -5.18 -18.81 -2.35
CA LEU A 176 -5.90 -18.14 -1.26
C LEU A 176 -6.95 -19.04 -0.62
N ILE A 177 -7.56 -19.93 -1.41
CA ILE A 177 -8.52 -20.95 -0.93
C ILE A 177 -7.77 -22.14 -0.36
N ASP A 178 -6.68 -22.56 -1.00
CA ASP A 178 -5.91 -23.76 -0.66
C ASP A 178 -5.06 -23.59 0.61
N ARG A 179 -4.90 -22.36 1.13
CA ARG A 179 -4.11 -22.11 2.33
C ARG A 179 -4.67 -22.82 3.55
N HIS A 180 -3.79 -23.34 4.39
CA HIS A 180 -4.15 -23.78 5.72
C HIS A 180 -4.28 -22.58 6.68
N LEU A 181 -5.32 -22.59 7.52
CA LEU A 181 -5.52 -21.53 8.53
C LEU A 181 -4.52 -21.66 9.69
N LYS A 182 -4.01 -22.87 9.91
CA LYS A 182 -3.00 -23.17 10.94
C LYS A 182 -2.05 -24.25 10.41
N TYR A 183 -0.79 -24.11 10.77
CA TYR A 183 0.25 -25.11 10.54
C TYR A 183 0.67 -25.63 11.91
N SER A 184 0.61 -26.97 12.11
CA SER A 184 1.13 -27.63 13.31
C SER A 184 2.56 -28.10 13.07
N VAL A 185 3.38 -28.07 14.10
CA VAL A 185 4.73 -28.63 14.13
C VAL A 185 4.70 -29.98 14.82
#